data_0353ad6a3d094a77b5a8903b178d02fc
#
_entry.id   0353ad6a3d094a77b5a8903b178d02fc
#
_cell.length_a   1.000
_cell.length_b   1.000
_cell.length_c   1.000
_cell.angle_alpha   90.00
_cell.angle_beta   90.00
_cell.angle_gamma   90.00
#
_symmetry.space_group_name_H-M   'P 1'
#
loop_
_entity.id
_entity.type
_entity.pdbx_description
1 polymer ?
#
loop_
_entity_poly.entity_id
_entity_poly.type
_entity_poly.pdbx_seq_one_letter_code
_entity_poly.pdbx_strand_id
1 'polypeptide(L)'
;EVLRAAQEGDRDACEQAVLENNGLIWSVVRRYYGRGVEPDDLYQLGCLGFLKAVKGFDFAYGTCFSTYAVPKIAGEIRRFLRDDGAVKVGRSIREQALTLYSVRERLRQELGREPGVSELAAQTGWTPEEIAAIDLATEPPDSLQRETAEGLALEGVVGTEAPEDALVERIALRETIDRLPEKER
;
A
#
# COMPACT_ATOMS: atom_id res chain seq x y z
N GLU A 1 30.58 14.78 14.03
CA GLU A 1 31.54 13.64 13.93
C GLU A 1 30.80 12.34 13.67
N VAL A 2 29.85 11.93 14.50
CA VAL A 2 29.10 10.66 14.35
C VAL A 2 28.45 10.50 12.99
N LEU A 3 27.75 11.55 12.49
CA LEU A 3 27.07 11.49 11.18
C LEU A 3 28.07 11.32 10.01
N ARG A 4 29.29 11.84 10.10
CA ARG A 4 30.30 11.67 9.05
C ARG A 4 30.87 10.27 9.06
N ALA A 5 31.19 9.71 10.25
CA ALA A 5 31.62 8.33 10.38
C ALA A 5 30.54 7.35 9.86
N ALA A 6 29.27 7.63 10.18
CA ALA A 6 28.15 6.84 9.66
C ALA A 6 27.99 6.94 8.12
N GLN A 7 28.35 8.07 7.50
CA GLN A 7 28.38 8.19 6.03
C GLN A 7 29.50 7.33 5.40
N GLU A 8 30.63 7.20 6.08
CA GLU A 8 31.76 6.39 5.66
C GLU A 8 31.51 4.87 5.81
N GLY A 9 30.36 4.52 6.43
CA GLY A 9 29.90 3.13 6.56
C GLY A 9 30.27 2.47 7.88
N ASP A 10 30.71 3.23 8.87
CA ASP A 10 30.93 2.74 10.24
C ASP A 10 29.59 2.33 10.86
N ARG A 11 29.50 1.03 11.23
CA ARG A 11 28.26 0.44 11.79
C ARG A 11 27.92 0.98 13.18
N ASP A 12 28.94 1.14 14.01
CA ASP A 12 28.77 1.63 15.38
C ASP A 12 28.31 3.11 15.34
N ALA A 13 28.90 3.89 14.46
CA ALA A 13 28.46 5.28 14.23
C ALA A 13 27.03 5.37 13.65
N CYS A 14 26.63 4.42 12.78
CA CYS A 14 25.24 4.36 12.30
C CYS A 14 24.25 4.06 13.43
N GLU A 15 24.57 3.10 14.29
CA GLU A 15 23.75 2.75 15.46
C GLU A 15 23.66 3.91 16.44
N GLN A 16 24.79 4.52 16.77
CA GLN A 16 24.83 5.69 17.62
C GLN A 16 24.01 6.85 17.04
N ALA A 17 24.13 7.13 15.73
CA ALA A 17 23.36 8.19 15.09
C ALA A 17 21.85 7.96 15.19
N VAL A 18 21.37 6.71 15.05
CA VAL A 18 19.95 6.35 15.21
C VAL A 18 19.52 6.55 16.66
N LEU A 19 20.31 6.08 17.62
CA LEU A 19 19.99 6.19 19.05
C LEU A 19 19.90 7.66 19.50
N GLU A 20 20.87 8.49 19.12
CA GLU A 20 20.88 9.93 19.46
C GLU A 20 19.71 10.69 18.82
N ASN A 21 19.21 10.23 17.67
CA ASN A 21 18.11 10.88 16.95
C ASN A 21 16.77 10.12 17.07
N ASN A 22 16.66 9.20 18.02
CA ASN A 22 15.47 8.38 18.24
C ASN A 22 14.20 9.24 18.42
N GLY A 23 14.27 10.32 19.17
CA GLY A 23 13.17 11.25 19.37
C GLY A 23 12.67 11.89 18.06
N LEU A 24 13.60 12.23 17.16
CA LEU A 24 13.26 12.77 15.83
C LEU A 24 12.52 11.72 15.00
N ILE A 25 13.02 10.48 14.96
CA ILE A 25 12.40 9.39 14.20
C ILE A 25 10.97 9.15 14.71
N TRP A 26 10.78 8.97 16.02
CA TRP A 26 9.47 8.78 16.62
C TRP A 26 8.51 9.95 16.37
N SER A 27 8.99 11.18 16.35
CA SER A 27 8.16 12.36 16.07
C SER A 27 7.52 12.32 14.68
N VAL A 28 8.20 11.70 13.71
CA VAL A 28 7.69 11.49 12.35
C VAL A 28 6.79 10.26 12.30
N VAL A 29 7.23 9.14 12.87
CA VAL A 29 6.53 7.85 12.85
C VAL A 29 5.12 7.95 13.44
N ARG A 30 4.95 8.65 14.56
CA ARG A 30 3.64 8.83 15.23
C ARG A 30 2.54 9.38 14.32
N ARG A 31 2.90 10.15 13.27
CA ARG A 31 1.94 10.71 12.30
C ARG A 31 1.30 9.65 11.40
N TYR A 32 1.85 8.44 11.41
CA TYR A 32 1.42 7.33 10.57
C TYR A 32 0.75 6.19 11.34
N TYR A 33 0.52 6.35 12.64
CA TYR A 33 -0.20 5.37 13.45
C TYR A 33 -1.63 5.16 12.96
N GLY A 34 -2.17 3.98 13.22
CA GLY A 34 -3.55 3.62 12.85
C GLY A 34 -3.77 3.35 11.36
N ARG A 35 -2.70 3.10 10.60
CA ARG A 35 -2.76 2.80 9.16
C ARG A 35 -2.58 1.31 8.82
N GLY A 36 -2.86 0.42 9.77
CA GLY A 36 -2.78 -1.03 9.55
C GLY A 36 -1.38 -1.63 9.64
N VAL A 37 -0.38 -0.84 10.07
CA VAL A 37 1.01 -1.28 10.28
C VAL A 37 1.37 -1.08 11.74
N GLU A 38 2.06 -2.06 12.31
CA GLU A 38 2.52 -2.01 13.69
C GLU A 38 3.50 -0.85 13.94
N PRO A 39 3.43 -0.20 15.12
CA PRO A 39 4.30 0.94 15.45
C PRO A 39 5.79 0.63 15.34
N ASP A 40 6.20 -0.59 15.67
CA ASP A 40 7.60 -1.01 15.63
C ASP A 40 8.09 -1.17 14.18
N ASP A 41 7.24 -1.67 13.28
CA ASP A 41 7.56 -1.75 11.86
C ASP A 41 7.66 -0.35 11.23
N LEU A 42 6.75 0.54 11.58
CA LEU A 42 6.83 1.95 11.17
C LEU A 42 8.11 2.61 11.68
N TYR A 43 8.56 2.27 12.91
CA TYR A 43 9.81 2.77 13.46
C TYR A 43 11.02 2.24 12.68
N GLN A 44 11.06 0.95 12.33
CA GLN A 44 12.12 0.37 11.51
C GLN A 44 12.22 1.05 10.14
N LEU A 45 11.07 1.32 9.51
CA LEU A 45 11.01 2.10 8.27
C LEU A 45 11.51 3.53 8.47
N GLY A 46 11.18 4.13 9.61
CA GLY A 46 11.70 5.43 10.02
C GLY A 46 13.22 5.44 10.15
N CYS A 47 13.80 4.41 10.79
CA CYS A 47 15.25 4.22 10.89
C CYS A 47 15.90 4.04 9.52
N LEU A 48 15.28 3.26 8.62
CA LEU A 48 15.77 3.10 7.25
C LEU A 48 15.79 4.44 6.51
N GLY A 49 14.71 5.23 6.62
CA GLY A 49 14.63 6.56 6.04
C GLY A 49 15.67 7.52 6.61
N PHE A 50 15.92 7.44 7.92
CA PHE A 50 16.95 8.20 8.62
C PHE A 50 18.36 7.86 8.12
N LEU A 51 18.70 6.56 8.02
CA LEU A 51 19.99 6.13 7.49
C LEU A 51 20.21 6.52 6.02
N LYS A 52 19.15 6.47 5.21
CA LYS A 52 19.19 7.03 3.84
C LYS A 52 19.44 8.52 3.84
N ALA A 53 18.89 9.26 4.82
CA ALA A 53 19.17 10.68 4.98
C ALA A 53 20.63 10.93 5.40
N VAL A 54 21.17 10.14 6.34
CA VAL A 54 22.58 10.22 6.74
C VAL A 54 23.49 10.05 5.53
N LYS A 55 23.28 9.00 4.73
CA LYS A 55 24.09 8.73 3.53
C LYS A 55 24.06 9.82 2.47
N GLY A 56 22.92 10.47 2.31
CA GLY A 56 22.72 11.49 1.26
C GLY A 56 22.86 12.94 1.73
N PHE A 57 23.18 13.18 2.99
CA PHE A 57 23.30 14.52 3.52
C PHE A 57 24.62 15.17 3.15
N ASP A 58 24.56 16.36 2.56
CA ASP A 58 25.73 17.13 2.25
C ASP A 58 25.90 18.27 3.26
N PHE A 59 27.01 18.22 4.01
CA PHE A 59 27.36 19.22 5.01
C PHE A 59 27.73 20.58 4.42
N ALA A 60 28.02 20.66 3.12
CA ALA A 60 28.43 21.91 2.47
C ALA A 60 27.28 22.92 2.36
N TYR A 61 26.02 22.46 2.36
CA TYR A 61 24.86 23.36 2.23
C TYR A 61 24.53 24.15 3.50
N GLY A 62 25.17 23.87 4.63
CA GLY A 62 24.93 24.61 5.88
C GLY A 62 23.51 24.49 6.46
N THR A 63 22.70 23.56 5.94
CA THR A 63 21.35 23.31 6.44
C THR A 63 21.37 22.38 7.65
N CYS A 64 20.35 22.48 8.52
CA CYS A 64 20.21 21.57 9.63
C CYS A 64 19.87 20.16 9.12
N PHE A 65 20.55 19.13 9.64
CA PHE A 65 20.33 17.74 9.25
C PHE A 65 18.87 17.31 9.45
N SER A 66 18.21 17.72 10.54
CA SER A 66 16.81 17.38 10.80
C SER A 66 15.86 17.86 9.70
N THR A 67 16.13 19.03 9.11
CA THR A 67 15.32 19.56 7.99
C THR A 67 15.38 18.65 6.76
N TYR A 68 16.53 18.02 6.52
CA TYR A 68 16.72 17.07 5.44
C TYR A 68 16.19 15.66 5.81
N ALA A 69 16.40 15.23 7.05
CA ALA A 69 16.04 13.88 7.50
C ALA A 69 14.52 13.68 7.58
N VAL A 70 13.76 14.62 8.11
CA VAL A 70 12.30 14.50 8.30
C VAL A 70 11.56 14.13 7.01
N PRO A 71 11.73 14.83 5.87
CA PRO A 71 11.08 14.44 4.63
C PRO A 71 11.56 13.09 4.07
N LYS A 72 12.81 12.68 4.33
CA LYS A 72 13.33 11.36 3.92
C LYS A 72 12.70 10.23 4.73
N ILE A 73 12.60 10.39 6.05
CA ILE A 73 11.90 9.45 6.95
C ILE A 73 10.44 9.32 6.51
N ALA A 74 9.73 10.43 6.39
CA ALA A 74 8.34 10.45 5.96
C ALA A 74 8.15 9.86 4.56
N GLY A 75 9.10 10.07 3.66
CA GLY A 75 9.10 9.53 2.30
C GLY A 75 9.19 8.01 2.28
N GLU A 76 10.04 7.42 3.12
CA GLU A 76 10.20 5.98 3.21
C GLU A 76 8.95 5.31 3.77
N ILE A 77 8.39 5.84 4.85
CA ILE A 77 7.14 5.34 5.44
C ILE A 77 5.99 5.44 4.43
N ARG A 78 5.82 6.57 3.75
CA ARG A 78 4.77 6.74 2.73
C ARG A 78 4.94 5.80 1.55
N ARG A 79 6.19 5.53 1.15
CA ARG A 79 6.48 4.57 0.10
C ARG A 79 6.03 3.16 0.50
N PHE A 80 6.40 2.71 1.69
CA PHE A 80 5.99 1.42 2.22
C PHE A 80 4.46 1.32 2.28
N LEU A 81 3.78 2.25 2.96
CA LEU A 81 2.32 2.26 3.09
C LEU A 81 1.59 2.27 1.73
N ARG A 82 2.23 2.83 0.70
CA ARG A 82 1.69 2.77 -0.66
C ARG A 82 1.86 1.39 -1.28
N ASP A 83 2.98 0.73 -1.03
CA ASP A 83 3.38 -0.50 -1.72
C ASP A 83 2.93 -1.78 -0.97
N ASP A 84 2.54 -1.65 0.31
CA ASP A 84 2.20 -2.74 1.24
C ASP A 84 0.73 -3.22 1.18
N GLY A 85 -0.06 -2.76 0.24
CA GLY A 85 -1.45 -3.24 0.10
C GLY A 85 -1.50 -4.70 -0.34
N ALA A 86 -2.45 -5.50 0.22
CA ALA A 86 -2.70 -6.89 -0.17
C ALA A 86 -2.96 -7.03 -1.68
N VAL A 87 -3.58 -6.04 -2.28
CA VAL A 87 -3.76 -5.92 -3.74
C VAL A 87 -2.99 -4.72 -4.25
N LYS A 88 -2.13 -4.93 -5.25
CA LYS A 88 -1.32 -3.87 -5.84
C LYS A 88 -2.18 -3.00 -6.75
N VAL A 89 -2.46 -1.79 -6.32
CA VAL A 89 -3.17 -0.77 -7.11
C VAL A 89 -2.18 0.11 -7.87
N GLY A 90 -2.46 0.36 -9.14
CA GLY A 90 -1.63 1.23 -10.01
C GLY A 90 -1.51 2.66 -9.44
N ARG A 91 -0.37 3.31 -9.71
CA ARG A 91 -0.07 4.64 -9.17
C ARG A 91 -1.12 5.70 -9.58
N SER A 92 -1.54 5.68 -10.85
CA SER A 92 -2.55 6.62 -11.36
C SER A 92 -3.89 6.48 -10.64
N ILE A 93 -4.35 5.24 -10.41
CA ILE A 93 -5.61 4.98 -9.70
C ILE A 93 -5.52 5.47 -8.24
N ARG A 94 -4.37 5.28 -7.57
CA ARG A 94 -4.16 5.82 -6.21
C ARG A 94 -4.16 7.34 -6.17
N GLU A 95 -3.55 8.00 -7.13
CA GLU A 95 -3.57 9.47 -7.23
C GLU A 95 -5.00 9.98 -7.48
N GLN A 96 -5.75 9.29 -8.35
CA GLN A 96 -7.17 9.59 -8.59
C GLN A 96 -8.01 9.34 -7.33
N ALA A 97 -7.80 8.25 -6.60
CA ALA A 97 -8.48 7.96 -5.35
C ALA A 97 -8.24 9.04 -4.28
N LEU A 98 -7.01 9.54 -4.14
CA LEU A 98 -6.71 10.64 -3.22
C LEU A 98 -7.47 11.93 -3.62
N THR A 99 -7.55 12.22 -4.91
CA THR A 99 -8.31 13.36 -5.43
C THR A 99 -9.80 13.16 -5.15
N LEU A 100 -10.34 11.99 -5.45
CA LEU A 100 -11.75 11.64 -5.20
C LEU A 100 -12.09 11.78 -3.71
N TYR A 101 -11.23 11.24 -2.84
CA TYR A 101 -11.42 11.36 -1.39
C TYR A 101 -11.44 12.83 -0.93
N SER A 102 -10.52 13.65 -1.42
CA SER A 102 -10.47 15.08 -1.05
C SER A 102 -11.73 15.85 -1.51
N VAL A 103 -12.23 15.55 -2.71
CA VAL A 103 -13.46 16.13 -3.24
C VAL A 103 -14.68 15.65 -2.44
N ARG A 104 -14.76 14.35 -2.14
CA ARG A 104 -15.83 13.75 -1.32
C ARG A 104 -15.91 14.38 0.05
N GLU A 105 -14.78 14.54 0.74
CA GLU A 105 -14.73 15.14 2.07
C GLU A 105 -15.15 16.63 2.04
N ARG A 106 -14.69 17.38 1.03
CA ARG A 106 -15.12 18.77 0.86
C ARG A 106 -16.62 18.89 0.64
N LEU A 107 -17.19 18.12 -0.29
CA LEU A 107 -18.62 18.12 -0.56
C LEU A 107 -19.45 17.66 0.65
N ARG A 108 -18.93 16.67 1.41
CA ARG A 108 -19.57 16.23 2.63
C ARG A 108 -19.68 17.35 3.66
N GLN A 109 -18.62 18.16 3.80
CA GLN A 109 -18.64 19.32 4.70
C GLN A 109 -19.59 20.42 4.19
N GLU A 110 -19.64 20.67 2.89
CA GLU A 110 -20.53 21.68 2.28
C GLU A 110 -22.01 21.28 2.32
N LEU A 111 -22.30 20.01 2.04
CA LEU A 111 -23.68 19.51 1.94
C LEU A 111 -24.25 19.00 3.29
N GLY A 112 -23.41 18.72 4.26
CA GLY A 112 -23.80 18.10 5.54
C GLY A 112 -24.29 16.64 5.41
N ARG A 113 -24.08 16.01 4.25
CA ARG A 113 -24.42 14.61 3.93
C ARG A 113 -23.39 14.00 3.00
N GLU A 114 -23.44 12.69 2.81
CA GLU A 114 -22.61 12.01 1.82
C GLU A 114 -22.97 12.46 0.40
N PRO A 115 -21.99 12.87 -0.43
CA PRO A 115 -22.25 13.28 -1.80
C PRO A 115 -22.58 12.08 -2.68
N GLY A 116 -23.54 12.25 -3.59
CA GLY A 116 -23.87 11.26 -4.60
C GLY A 116 -22.83 11.20 -5.73
N VAL A 117 -22.82 10.08 -6.47
CA VAL A 117 -21.88 9.88 -7.59
C VAL A 117 -21.97 10.99 -8.63
N SER A 118 -23.19 11.49 -8.93
CA SER A 118 -23.41 12.58 -9.88
C SER A 118 -22.77 13.90 -9.41
N GLU A 119 -22.76 14.17 -8.10
CA GLU A 119 -22.14 15.37 -7.51
C GLU A 119 -20.62 15.26 -7.57
N LEU A 120 -20.09 14.06 -7.30
CA LEU A 120 -18.65 13.76 -7.45
C LEU A 120 -18.21 13.90 -8.92
N ALA A 121 -18.99 13.37 -9.86
CA ALA A 121 -18.73 13.45 -11.29
C ALA A 121 -18.68 14.92 -11.77
N ALA A 122 -19.64 15.75 -11.32
CA ALA A 122 -19.69 17.18 -11.66
C ALA A 122 -18.44 17.95 -11.14
N GLN A 123 -17.88 17.54 -10.00
CA GLN A 123 -16.73 18.21 -9.40
C GLN A 123 -15.38 17.70 -9.91
N THR A 124 -15.27 16.42 -10.24
CA THR A 124 -14.03 15.79 -10.73
C THR A 124 -13.88 15.86 -12.23
N GLY A 125 -15.00 15.97 -12.96
CA GLY A 125 -15.04 15.82 -14.41
C GLY A 125 -14.93 14.37 -14.88
N TRP A 126 -15.00 13.40 -13.97
CA TRP A 126 -14.93 11.97 -14.28
C TRP A 126 -16.32 11.38 -14.50
N THR A 127 -16.37 10.29 -15.25
CA THR A 127 -17.64 9.57 -15.43
C THR A 127 -18.02 8.77 -14.17
N PRO A 128 -19.30 8.46 -13.96
CA PRO A 128 -19.76 7.61 -12.86
C PRO A 128 -19.05 6.25 -12.83
N GLU A 129 -18.74 5.68 -14.01
CA GLU A 129 -18.05 4.40 -14.17
C GLU A 129 -16.60 4.49 -13.72
N GLU A 130 -15.91 5.59 -14.05
CA GLU A 130 -14.53 5.84 -13.58
C GLU A 130 -14.48 5.98 -12.05
N ILE A 131 -15.43 6.70 -11.46
CA ILE A 131 -15.53 6.86 -10.00
C ILE A 131 -15.76 5.50 -9.33
N ALA A 132 -16.69 4.69 -9.85
CA ALA A 132 -16.96 3.36 -9.32
C ALA A 132 -15.74 2.42 -9.46
N ALA A 133 -15.03 2.50 -10.57
CA ALA A 133 -13.80 1.72 -10.78
C ALA A 133 -12.67 2.13 -9.81
N ILE A 134 -12.53 3.43 -9.52
CA ILE A 134 -11.54 3.92 -8.56
C ILE A 134 -11.89 3.46 -7.14
N ASP A 135 -13.16 3.58 -6.73
CA ASP A 135 -13.62 3.15 -5.41
C ASP A 135 -13.39 1.64 -5.23
N LEU A 136 -13.82 0.83 -6.19
CA LEU A 136 -13.64 -0.63 -6.15
C LEU A 136 -12.16 -1.04 -6.11
N ALA A 137 -11.30 -0.37 -6.89
CA ALA A 137 -9.87 -0.69 -6.93
C ALA A 137 -9.13 -0.32 -5.65
N THR A 138 -9.66 0.60 -4.85
CA THR A 138 -9.04 1.09 -3.60
C THR A 138 -9.74 0.60 -2.35
N GLU A 139 -10.82 -0.16 -2.49
CA GLU A 139 -11.51 -0.81 -1.38
C GLU A 139 -10.57 -1.84 -0.71
N PRO A 140 -10.47 -1.82 0.62
CA PRO A 140 -9.66 -2.81 1.33
C PRO A 140 -10.28 -4.21 1.16
N PRO A 141 -9.44 -5.26 1.04
CA PRO A 141 -9.95 -6.62 0.95
C PRO A 141 -10.68 -7.02 2.25
N ASP A 142 -11.80 -7.68 2.09
CA ASP A 142 -12.55 -8.22 3.20
C ASP A 142 -11.88 -9.47 3.80
N SER A 143 -12.10 -9.72 5.10
CA SER A 143 -11.63 -10.93 5.73
C SER A 143 -12.55 -12.11 5.39
N LEU A 144 -11.97 -13.21 4.91
CA LEU A 144 -12.71 -14.45 4.67
C LEU A 144 -13.32 -15.04 5.95
N GLN A 145 -12.77 -14.68 7.11
CA GLN A 145 -13.30 -15.12 8.42
C GLN A 145 -14.41 -14.19 8.96
N ARG A 146 -14.74 -13.11 8.21
CA ARG A 146 -15.85 -12.23 8.60
C ARG A 146 -17.14 -13.04 8.56
N GLU A 147 -17.92 -12.98 9.65
CA GLU A 147 -19.24 -13.57 9.71
C GLU A 147 -20.24 -12.76 8.87
N THR A 148 -21.02 -13.45 8.07
CA THR A 148 -22.18 -12.88 7.36
C THR A 148 -23.32 -12.60 8.33
N ALA A 149 -24.34 -11.88 7.89
CA ALA A 149 -25.55 -11.64 8.69
C ALA A 149 -26.26 -12.93 9.14
N GLU A 150 -25.96 -14.04 8.48
CA GLU A 150 -26.50 -15.39 8.78
C GLU A 150 -25.61 -16.20 9.73
N GLY A 151 -24.52 -15.61 10.24
CA GLY A 151 -23.58 -16.25 11.17
C GLY A 151 -22.64 -17.28 10.51
N LEU A 152 -22.51 -17.24 9.18
CA LEU A 152 -21.58 -18.08 8.43
C LEU A 152 -20.31 -17.27 8.11
N ALA A 153 -19.14 -17.91 8.20
CA ALA A 153 -17.92 -17.29 7.72
C ALA A 153 -17.99 -17.06 6.20
N LEU A 154 -17.49 -15.91 5.72
CA LEU A 154 -17.51 -15.57 4.30
C LEU A 154 -16.82 -16.64 3.44
N GLU A 155 -15.77 -17.29 3.97
CA GLU A 155 -15.09 -18.42 3.34
C GLU A 155 -16.05 -19.58 2.97
N GLY A 156 -17.08 -19.83 3.80
CA GLY A 156 -18.08 -20.87 3.53
C GLY A 156 -19.16 -20.48 2.51
N VAL A 157 -19.27 -19.19 2.19
CA VAL A 157 -20.28 -18.64 1.26
C VAL A 157 -19.68 -18.37 -0.12
N VAL A 158 -18.39 -17.98 -0.18
CA VAL A 158 -17.69 -17.71 -1.44
C VAL A 158 -17.37 -19.04 -2.12
N GLY A 159 -18.15 -19.38 -3.14
CA GLY A 159 -17.90 -20.53 -3.99
C GLY A 159 -16.78 -20.27 -4.99
N THR A 160 -16.03 -21.31 -5.32
CA THR A 160 -15.16 -21.32 -6.50
C THR A 160 -15.82 -22.15 -7.58
N GLU A 161 -15.65 -21.77 -8.84
CA GLU A 161 -16.05 -22.66 -9.94
C GLU A 161 -15.34 -24.00 -9.78
N ALA A 162 -16.14 -25.07 -9.74
CA ALA A 162 -15.58 -26.41 -9.59
C ALA A 162 -14.73 -26.74 -10.83
N PRO A 163 -13.45 -27.12 -10.68
CA PRO A 163 -12.59 -27.44 -11.81
C PRO A 163 -12.95 -28.78 -12.47
N GLU A 164 -14.10 -29.38 -12.09
CA GLU A 164 -14.50 -30.71 -12.48
C GLU A 164 -14.68 -30.83 -14.00
N ASP A 165 -15.36 -29.88 -14.64
CA ASP A 165 -15.55 -29.87 -16.10
C ASP A 165 -14.22 -29.75 -16.85
N ALA A 166 -13.35 -28.87 -16.42
CA ALA A 166 -12.01 -28.72 -17.00
C ALA A 166 -11.13 -29.96 -16.76
N LEU A 167 -11.32 -30.64 -15.64
CA LEU A 167 -10.63 -31.89 -15.33
C LEU A 167 -11.13 -33.03 -16.23
N VAL A 168 -12.45 -33.15 -16.39
CA VAL A 168 -13.08 -34.15 -17.28
C VAL A 168 -12.65 -33.94 -18.72
N GLU A 169 -12.69 -32.71 -19.24
CA GLU A 169 -12.21 -32.38 -20.58
C GLU A 169 -10.74 -32.74 -20.78
N ARG A 170 -9.89 -32.45 -19.78
CA ARG A 170 -8.45 -32.76 -19.83
C ARG A 170 -8.19 -34.27 -19.83
N ILE A 171 -8.97 -35.04 -19.06
CA ILE A 171 -8.89 -36.52 -19.05
C ILE A 171 -9.35 -37.07 -20.39
N ALA A 172 -10.50 -36.63 -20.91
CA ALA A 172 -11.03 -37.07 -22.20
C ALA A 172 -10.08 -36.74 -23.34
N LEU A 173 -9.47 -35.55 -23.34
CA LEU A 173 -8.46 -35.16 -24.31
C LEU A 173 -7.24 -36.09 -24.27
N ARG A 174 -6.75 -36.39 -23.05
CA ARG A 174 -5.59 -37.28 -22.85
C ARG A 174 -5.89 -38.71 -23.34
N GLU A 175 -7.05 -39.25 -22.99
CA GLU A 175 -7.47 -40.56 -23.49
C GLU A 175 -7.62 -40.62 -25.01
N THR A 176 -8.07 -39.52 -25.63
CA THR A 176 -8.21 -39.41 -27.06
C THR A 176 -6.84 -39.40 -27.73
N ILE A 177 -5.89 -38.65 -27.20
CA ILE A 177 -4.50 -38.59 -27.68
C ILE A 177 -3.84 -39.97 -27.56
N ASP A 178 -4.06 -40.66 -26.45
CA ASP A 178 -3.48 -42.00 -26.23
C ASP A 178 -4.01 -43.09 -27.14
N ARG A 179 -5.18 -42.86 -27.73
CA ARG A 179 -5.77 -43.75 -28.76
C ARG A 179 -5.27 -43.48 -30.19
N LEU A 180 -4.56 -42.37 -30.40
CA LEU A 180 -4.03 -42.07 -31.74
C LEU A 180 -2.86 -43.00 -32.09
N PRO A 181 -2.70 -43.34 -33.38
CA PRO A 181 -1.54 -44.08 -33.86
C PRO A 181 -0.24 -43.33 -33.58
N GLU A 182 0.87 -44.06 -33.34
CA GLU A 182 2.18 -43.46 -33.01
C GLU A 182 2.67 -42.36 -33.99
N LYS A 183 2.16 -42.33 -35.20
CA LYS A 183 2.51 -41.30 -36.20
C LYS A 183 1.73 -39.99 -36.05
N GLU A 184 0.67 -39.98 -35.26
CA GLU A 184 -0.25 -38.84 -35.09
C GLU A 184 -0.26 -38.34 -33.60
N ARG A 185 0.47 -39.03 -32.73
CA ARG A 185 0.64 -38.73 -31.34
C ARG A 185 1.81 -37.76 -31.09
#